data_10617dd65bc03ae07f11d9a502ea4e29
#
_entry.id   10617dd65bc03ae07f11d9a502ea4e29
#
_cell.length_a   1.000
_cell.length_b   1.000
_cell.length_c   1.000
_cell.angle_alpha   90.00
_cell.angle_beta   90.00
_cell.angle_gamma   90.00
#
_symmetry.space_group_name_H-M   'P 1'
#
loop_
_entity.id
_entity.type
_entity.pdbx_description
1 polymer ?
#
loop_
_entity_poly.entity_id
_entity_poly.type
_entity_poly.pdbx_seq_one_letter_code
_entity_poly.pdbx_strand_id
1 'polypeptide(L)'
;MGTLLRAHNKLGLLHPLHGFAEKRNLLCSSEGQHHFRFGSKRSHRTWWRNPCVRARSSAVLELVPETKKENLEVELPMYDPSKGLVVDLAVVGGGPAGLAVAQQVSAAGLSVCSIDPSPKLIWPNNYGVWVDEFEAMDLLDCLDTTWSGAVVFLDEKTRKYLDRPYGRVNRKLLKWKMMQKCISNGVKFHQAKVIKVIHEESKSLLICNDGVTVQANIVLDATGFSRCLVQYDKPYNPGYQVAYGILAEVEEHPFDVDKMVFMDWRDSHLTNKEELREKNCKIPTFLYAMPFSSKRIFLEETSLVARPGVPMEEIQERMVARLRHLGIKVKSIEEDERCVIPMGGPLPVLPQRVVGIGGTAGMVHPSTGYMVARTLAAAPVVANSIVQYLGSERRLSGDEMSAEVWKDLWPIERRRQREFFCFGMDVLLKLDLQGTRRFFDAFFNLEPHYWHGFLSSRLFLPELIYFGLSLFSQASNTSRIEIMAKGTVPLVNMIGNLIKDRD
;
A
#
# COMPACT_ATOMS: atom_id res chain seq x y z
N MET A 1 31.63 -44.38 -20.06
CA MET A 1 33.07 -44.09 -20.07
C MET A 1 33.21 -42.82 -19.23
N GLY A 2 33.60 -42.87 -18.03
CA GLY A 2 34.75 -43.31 -17.27
C GLY A 2 35.33 -42.05 -16.69
N THR A 3 35.50 -41.85 -15.52
CA THR A 3 35.96 -42.41 -14.29
C THR A 3 36.75 -41.34 -13.55
N LEU A 4 36.36 -41.01 -12.30
CA LEU A 4 37.18 -40.86 -11.10
C LEU A 4 38.46 -40.04 -11.11
N LEU A 5 38.61 -39.15 -10.13
CA LEU A 5 39.61 -39.36 -9.08
C LEU A 5 39.43 -38.38 -7.89
N ARG A 6 39.42 -39.01 -6.70
CA ARG A 6 39.56 -38.41 -5.34
C ARG A 6 41.05 -38.16 -4.99
N ALA A 7 41.32 -37.23 -4.11
CA ALA A 7 42.36 -37.28 -3.06
C ALA A 7 42.07 -36.13 -2.07
N HIS A 8 41.74 -36.34 -0.88
CA HIS A 8 42.30 -36.63 0.46
C HIS A 8 43.66 -35.94 0.78
N ASN A 9 43.68 -35.09 1.81
CA ASN A 9 44.33 -35.22 3.14
C ASN A 9 44.30 -33.86 3.83
N LYS A 10 43.79 -33.72 5.03
CA LYS A 10 44.10 -34.12 6.44
C LYS A 10 45.17 -33.25 7.10
N LEU A 11 44.80 -32.84 8.34
CA LEU A 11 45.57 -32.46 9.53
C LEU A 11 45.99 -30.97 9.60
N GLY A 12 45.87 -30.26 10.72
CA GLY A 12 45.80 -30.70 12.09
C GLY A 12 45.32 -29.62 13.07
N LEU A 13 44.93 -30.14 14.15
CA LEU A 13 44.56 -29.62 15.45
C LEU A 13 45.50 -28.58 16.04
N LEU A 14 44.94 -27.63 16.83
CA LEU A 14 45.38 -27.34 18.19
C LEU A 14 44.41 -26.37 18.90
N HIS A 15 43.70 -26.83 19.91
CA HIS A 15 43.16 -26.14 21.08
C HIS A 15 44.24 -26.14 22.19
N PRO A 16 44.03 -25.59 23.40
CA PRO A 16 43.18 -24.50 23.92
C PRO A 16 43.95 -23.54 24.86
N LEU A 17 43.26 -22.61 25.54
CA LEU A 17 43.41 -22.24 26.98
C LEU A 17 42.54 -21.00 27.31
N HIS A 18 41.53 -21.23 28.16
CA HIS A 18 41.30 -20.67 29.50
C HIS A 18 41.55 -19.17 29.68
N GLY A 19 40.70 -18.38 30.28
CA GLY A 19 39.70 -18.59 31.29
C GLY A 19 39.29 -17.27 31.90
N PHE A 20 38.34 -17.37 32.77
CA PHE A 20 37.87 -16.53 33.86
C PHE A 20 36.64 -15.66 33.67
N ALA A 21 35.65 -16.14 34.34
CA ALA A 21 34.45 -15.47 34.81
C ALA A 21 34.77 -14.42 35.88
N GLU A 22 33.94 -13.38 35.95
CA GLU A 22 33.48 -12.92 37.26
C GLU A 22 32.11 -12.24 37.19
N LYS A 23 31.19 -12.81 37.94
CA LYS A 23 29.92 -12.26 38.39
C LYS A 23 30.17 -11.11 39.36
N ARG A 24 29.39 -10.05 39.31
CA ARG A 24 28.98 -9.34 40.53
C ARG A 24 27.55 -8.83 40.41
N ASN A 25 26.68 -9.51 41.13
CA ASN A 25 25.46 -8.95 41.73
C ASN A 25 25.85 -7.92 42.77
N LEU A 26 25.15 -6.82 42.87
CA LEU A 26 24.95 -6.10 44.11
C LEU A 26 23.53 -5.52 44.16
N LEU A 27 22.78 -6.09 45.09
CA LEU A 27 21.59 -5.56 45.71
C LEU A 27 21.98 -4.44 46.72
N CYS A 28 21.07 -3.52 46.96
CA CYS A 28 20.65 -2.86 48.20
C CYS A 28 20.30 -1.42 47.93
N SER A 29 19.12 -1.02 48.12
CA SER A 29 18.25 -0.76 49.28
C SER A 29 18.34 0.69 49.74
N SER A 30 17.15 1.29 49.79
CA SER A 30 16.52 2.11 50.82
C SER A 30 16.96 3.57 51.05
N GLU A 31 15.89 4.36 51.02
CA GLU A 31 15.54 5.46 51.93
C GLU A 31 16.30 6.78 51.86
N GLY A 32 15.54 7.84 51.61
CA GLY A 32 15.91 9.22 51.78
C GLY A 32 14.75 10.17 51.47
N GLN A 33 13.79 10.28 52.42
CA GLN A 33 12.76 11.33 52.37
C GLN A 33 13.42 12.68 52.57
N HIS A 34 13.18 13.60 51.65
CA HIS A 34 13.20 15.04 51.96
C HIS A 34 12.00 15.73 51.35
N HIS A 35 11.10 16.15 52.22
CA HIS A 35 10.04 17.11 51.97
C HIS A 35 10.65 18.46 51.59
N PHE A 36 10.29 18.97 50.41
CA PHE A 36 10.21 20.40 50.16
C PHE A 36 8.85 20.75 49.58
N ARG A 37 8.03 21.39 50.39
CA ARG A 37 6.84 22.12 49.95
C ARG A 37 7.30 23.36 49.17
N PHE A 38 6.89 23.51 47.92
CA PHE A 38 6.76 24.80 47.32
C PHE A 38 5.51 24.89 46.44
N GLY A 39 4.87 26.05 46.51
CA GLY A 39 3.55 26.44 46.20
C GLY A 39 3.03 26.10 44.80
N SER A 40 1.76 25.82 44.79
CA SER A 40 0.91 25.78 43.59
C SER A 40 0.90 27.13 42.87
N LYS A 41 1.48 27.15 41.65
CA LYS A 41 1.05 28.08 40.62
C LYS A 41 0.49 27.26 39.48
N ARG A 42 -0.84 27.22 39.39
CA ARG A 42 -1.56 26.82 38.19
C ARG A 42 -1.13 27.74 37.06
N SER A 43 -0.24 27.27 36.18
CA SER A 43 -0.07 27.89 34.87
C SER A 43 -1.07 27.20 33.94
N HIS A 44 -2.16 27.90 33.67
CA HIS A 44 -3.00 27.65 32.51
C HIS A 44 -2.12 27.76 31.27
N ARG A 45 -1.69 26.63 30.72
CA ARG A 45 -1.24 26.57 29.34
C ARG A 45 -2.48 26.75 28.47
N THR A 46 -2.80 28.00 28.15
CA THR A 46 -3.62 28.38 27.03
C THR A 46 -2.94 27.83 25.77
N TRP A 47 -3.50 26.78 25.23
CA TRP A 47 -3.23 26.40 23.85
C TRP A 47 -3.62 27.59 22.99
N TRP A 48 -2.65 28.12 22.28
CA TRP A 48 -2.86 29.16 21.31
C TRP A 48 -3.90 28.66 20.30
N ARG A 49 -5.13 29.11 20.44
CA ARG A 49 -6.06 29.15 19.33
C ARG A 49 -5.48 30.16 18.36
N ASN A 50 -4.78 29.69 17.33
CA ASN A 50 -4.56 30.50 16.14
C ASN A 50 -5.95 30.98 15.69
N PRO A 51 -6.16 32.27 15.46
CA PRO A 51 -7.38 32.71 14.82
C PRO A 51 -7.38 32.02 13.46
N CYS A 52 -8.28 31.07 13.29
CA CYS A 52 -8.60 30.49 12.01
C CYS A 52 -8.99 31.66 11.11
N VAL A 53 -8.06 32.11 10.27
CA VAL A 53 -8.41 32.88 9.10
C VAL A 53 -9.32 31.99 8.32
N ARG A 54 -10.63 32.19 8.45
CA ARG A 54 -11.62 31.61 7.55
C ARG A 54 -11.29 32.16 6.17
N ALA A 55 -10.38 31.47 5.49
CA ALA A 55 -10.33 31.53 4.05
C ALA A 55 -11.77 31.24 3.61
N ARG A 56 -12.37 32.12 2.83
CA ARG A 56 -13.69 31.92 2.25
C ARG A 56 -13.64 30.60 1.51
N SER A 57 -14.16 29.56 2.15
CA SER A 57 -14.24 28.22 1.57
C SER A 57 -15.03 28.37 0.27
N SER A 58 -14.54 27.76 -0.77
CA SER A 58 -15.23 27.81 -2.04
C SER A 58 -16.51 26.98 -1.93
N ALA A 59 -17.58 27.39 -2.60
CA ALA A 59 -18.87 26.71 -2.58
C ALA A 59 -18.79 25.18 -2.85
N VAL A 60 -17.73 24.72 -3.52
CA VAL A 60 -17.48 23.27 -3.77
C VAL A 60 -17.14 22.51 -2.49
N LEU A 61 -16.44 23.12 -1.52
CA LEU A 61 -16.10 22.48 -0.24
C LEU A 61 -17.18 22.72 0.85
N GLU A 62 -18.20 23.54 0.57
CA GLU A 62 -19.34 23.74 1.46
C GLU A 62 -20.40 22.64 1.30
N LEU A 63 -20.33 21.86 0.22
CA LEU A 63 -21.18 20.69 0.04
C LEU A 63 -20.72 19.61 1.03
N VAL A 64 -21.62 19.25 1.95
CA VAL A 64 -21.40 18.14 2.87
C VAL A 64 -21.62 16.85 2.08
N PRO A 65 -20.62 15.96 2.02
CA PRO A 65 -20.79 14.67 1.34
C PRO A 65 -21.96 13.89 1.99
N GLU A 66 -22.83 13.33 1.17
CA GLU A 66 -23.86 12.39 1.64
C GLU A 66 -23.24 10.99 1.92
N THR A 67 -22.05 10.94 2.46
CA THR A 67 -21.33 9.67 2.72
C THR A 67 -22.05 8.86 3.78
N LYS A 68 -23.02 8.07 3.36
CA LYS A 68 -23.59 7.00 4.18
C LYS A 68 -22.61 5.84 4.19
N LYS A 69 -22.11 5.49 5.38
CA LYS A 69 -21.38 4.24 5.56
C LYS A 69 -22.31 3.08 5.23
N GLU A 70 -22.14 2.51 4.05
CA GLU A 70 -22.98 1.41 3.57
C GLU A 70 -22.40 0.07 4.05
N ASN A 71 -23.26 -0.78 4.61
CA ASN A 71 -22.92 -2.14 4.99
C ASN A 71 -23.51 -3.13 3.99
N LEU A 72 -22.81 -4.25 3.79
CA LEU A 72 -23.37 -5.39 3.06
C LEU A 72 -24.49 -6.04 3.86
N GLU A 73 -25.58 -6.34 3.19
CA GLU A 73 -26.67 -7.15 3.74
C GLU A 73 -26.28 -8.64 3.64
N VAL A 74 -25.62 -9.13 4.67
CA VAL A 74 -25.13 -10.52 4.77
C VAL A 74 -25.14 -10.96 6.23
N GLU A 75 -25.58 -12.18 6.48
CA GLU A 75 -25.43 -12.81 7.79
C GLU A 75 -24.04 -13.44 7.90
N LEU A 76 -23.36 -13.15 9.01
CA LEU A 76 -22.00 -13.65 9.25
C LEU A 76 -22.04 -14.80 10.26
N PRO A 77 -21.44 -15.96 9.93
CA PRO A 77 -21.22 -17.02 10.90
C PRO A 77 -20.18 -16.54 11.92
N MET A 78 -20.65 -16.20 13.14
CA MET A 78 -19.83 -15.61 14.17
C MET A 78 -18.89 -16.65 14.81
N TYR A 79 -17.70 -16.20 15.20
CA TYR A 79 -16.78 -16.97 16.03
C TYR A 79 -17.38 -17.16 17.42
N ASP A 80 -17.33 -18.38 17.94
CA ASP A 80 -17.82 -18.74 19.26
C ASP A 80 -16.65 -19.01 20.19
N PRO A 81 -16.29 -18.08 21.08
CA PRO A 81 -15.15 -18.23 22.00
C PRO A 81 -15.35 -19.32 23.04
N SER A 82 -16.61 -19.70 23.33
CA SER A 82 -16.92 -20.73 24.33
C SER A 82 -16.43 -22.13 23.95
N LYS A 83 -16.24 -22.37 22.64
CA LYS A 83 -15.73 -23.63 22.11
C LYS A 83 -14.23 -23.84 22.33
N GLY A 84 -13.49 -22.79 22.66
CA GLY A 84 -12.05 -22.84 22.92
C GLY A 84 -11.20 -23.40 21.75
N LEU A 85 -11.73 -23.33 20.51
CA LEU A 85 -11.08 -23.91 19.33
C LEU A 85 -9.89 -23.06 18.89
N VAL A 86 -8.78 -23.74 18.60
CA VAL A 86 -7.65 -23.14 17.90
C VAL A 86 -7.95 -23.20 16.40
N VAL A 87 -8.03 -22.05 15.73
CA VAL A 87 -8.19 -22.01 14.27
C VAL A 87 -6.83 -22.14 13.59
N ASP A 88 -6.82 -22.66 12.37
CA ASP A 88 -5.60 -22.77 11.57
C ASP A 88 -5.05 -21.40 11.21
N LEU A 89 -5.93 -20.47 10.82
CA LEU A 89 -5.58 -19.14 10.42
C LEU A 89 -6.49 -18.07 11.07
N ALA A 90 -5.90 -17.10 11.75
CA ALA A 90 -6.57 -15.85 12.10
C ALA A 90 -6.17 -14.74 11.12
N VAL A 91 -7.14 -14.17 10.44
CA VAL A 91 -6.96 -13.03 9.52
C VAL A 91 -7.39 -11.76 10.22
N VAL A 92 -6.46 -10.85 10.45
CA VAL A 92 -6.73 -9.54 11.06
C VAL A 92 -6.86 -8.48 9.98
N GLY A 93 -8.10 -8.05 9.73
CA GLY A 93 -8.49 -7.09 8.70
C GLY A 93 -9.32 -7.71 7.57
N GLY A 94 -10.56 -7.22 7.41
CA GLY A 94 -11.56 -7.64 6.39
C GLY A 94 -11.47 -6.84 5.09
N GLY A 95 -10.26 -6.34 4.74
CA GLY A 95 -9.99 -5.69 3.47
C GLY A 95 -9.87 -6.70 2.31
N PRO A 96 -9.64 -6.22 1.06
CA PRO A 96 -9.47 -7.09 -0.10
C PRO A 96 -8.41 -8.17 0.10
N ALA A 97 -7.28 -7.80 0.72
CA ALA A 97 -6.17 -8.69 1.01
C ALA A 97 -6.56 -9.85 1.95
N GLY A 98 -7.16 -9.50 3.09
CA GLY A 98 -7.53 -10.48 4.11
C GLY A 98 -8.61 -11.45 3.63
N LEU A 99 -9.69 -10.93 3.00
CA LEU A 99 -10.75 -11.78 2.47
C LEU A 99 -10.28 -12.68 1.33
N ALA A 100 -9.36 -12.20 0.47
CA ALA A 100 -8.81 -13.01 -0.61
C ALA A 100 -8.02 -14.23 -0.11
N VAL A 101 -7.23 -14.08 0.98
CA VAL A 101 -6.53 -15.21 1.59
C VAL A 101 -7.51 -16.08 2.38
N ALA A 102 -8.41 -15.48 3.17
CA ALA A 102 -9.38 -16.22 3.97
C ALA A 102 -10.22 -17.19 3.13
N GLN A 103 -10.74 -16.73 1.98
CA GLN A 103 -11.55 -17.58 1.10
C GLN A 103 -10.77 -18.76 0.52
N GLN A 104 -9.50 -18.59 0.22
CA GLN A 104 -8.67 -19.63 -0.42
C GLN A 104 -8.19 -20.65 0.60
N VAL A 105 -7.74 -20.20 1.77
CA VAL A 105 -7.32 -21.10 2.85
C VAL A 105 -8.51 -21.94 3.35
N SER A 106 -9.69 -21.31 3.50
CA SER A 106 -10.90 -22.04 3.90
C SER A 106 -11.40 -23.01 2.81
N ALA A 107 -11.22 -22.69 1.52
CA ALA A 107 -11.55 -23.59 0.42
C ALA A 107 -10.68 -24.86 0.42
N ALA A 108 -9.49 -24.82 1.02
CA ALA A 108 -8.64 -25.99 1.25
C ALA A 108 -9.03 -26.83 2.50
N GLY A 109 -10.14 -26.48 3.17
CA GLY A 109 -10.66 -27.19 4.33
C GLY A 109 -10.07 -26.78 5.68
N LEU A 110 -9.23 -25.74 5.72
CA LEU A 110 -8.65 -25.24 6.95
C LEU A 110 -9.61 -24.28 7.68
N SER A 111 -9.56 -24.28 9.00
CA SER A 111 -10.38 -23.43 9.84
C SER A 111 -9.85 -21.98 9.87
N VAL A 112 -10.71 -21.00 9.53
CA VAL A 112 -10.33 -19.59 9.44
C VAL A 112 -11.23 -18.72 10.29
N CYS A 113 -10.64 -17.77 11.04
CA CYS A 113 -11.34 -16.69 11.71
C CYS A 113 -10.89 -15.34 11.14
N SER A 114 -11.83 -14.57 10.58
CA SER A 114 -11.60 -13.20 10.12
C SER A 114 -12.02 -12.20 11.18
N ILE A 115 -11.09 -11.37 11.64
CA ILE A 115 -11.30 -10.40 12.74
C ILE A 115 -11.20 -8.98 12.15
N ASP A 116 -12.30 -8.23 12.23
CA ASP A 116 -12.36 -6.84 11.72
C ASP A 116 -13.38 -6.03 12.54
N PRO A 117 -13.10 -4.77 12.88
CA PRO A 117 -14.05 -3.94 13.64
C PRO A 117 -15.33 -3.61 12.87
N SER A 118 -15.31 -3.69 11.55
CA SER A 118 -16.46 -3.38 10.68
C SER A 118 -16.53 -4.32 9.48
N PRO A 119 -16.73 -5.64 9.71
CA PRO A 119 -16.59 -6.66 8.65
C PRO A 119 -17.56 -6.47 7.49
N LYS A 120 -18.75 -5.90 7.75
CA LYS A 120 -19.76 -5.65 6.71
C LYS A 120 -19.58 -4.33 5.96
N LEU A 121 -18.81 -3.37 6.50
CA LEU A 121 -18.65 -2.04 5.90
C LEU A 121 -18.02 -2.16 4.51
N ILE A 122 -18.62 -1.53 3.50
CA ILE A 122 -18.03 -1.44 2.15
C ILE A 122 -16.73 -0.63 2.23
N TRP A 123 -15.70 -1.09 1.52
CA TRP A 123 -14.40 -0.42 1.54
C TRP A 123 -14.51 1.00 1.00
N PRO A 124 -13.95 2.01 1.68
CA PRO A 124 -14.20 3.41 1.35
C PRO A 124 -13.49 3.88 0.07
N ASN A 125 -12.36 3.25 -0.29
CA ASN A 125 -11.53 3.72 -1.40
C ASN A 125 -12.06 3.29 -2.76
N ASN A 126 -12.06 4.16 -3.74
CA ASN A 126 -12.29 3.81 -5.13
C ASN A 126 -11.05 3.13 -5.70
N TYR A 127 -11.24 1.99 -6.37
CA TYR A 127 -10.16 1.24 -6.98
C TYR A 127 -10.29 1.28 -8.50
N GLY A 128 -9.27 1.84 -9.15
CA GLY A 128 -9.07 1.73 -10.58
C GLY A 128 -8.03 0.66 -10.91
N VAL A 129 -8.28 -0.13 -11.94
CA VAL A 129 -7.43 -1.26 -12.34
C VAL A 129 -7.30 -1.37 -13.85
N TRP A 130 -6.23 -1.98 -14.30
CA TRP A 130 -6.12 -2.39 -15.70
C TRP A 130 -7.00 -3.62 -15.92
N VAL A 131 -7.82 -3.60 -16.96
CA VAL A 131 -8.82 -4.64 -17.24
C VAL A 131 -8.18 -6.02 -17.41
N ASP A 132 -7.04 -6.07 -18.12
CA ASP A 132 -6.28 -7.32 -18.34
C ASP A 132 -5.78 -7.99 -17.05
N GLU A 133 -5.60 -7.23 -15.96
CA GLU A 133 -5.22 -7.80 -14.68
C GLU A 133 -6.41 -8.45 -13.96
N PHE A 134 -7.59 -7.86 -14.07
CA PHE A 134 -8.81 -8.44 -13.51
C PHE A 134 -9.33 -9.62 -14.34
N GLU A 135 -9.15 -9.56 -15.68
CA GLU A 135 -9.42 -10.69 -16.57
C GLU A 135 -8.58 -11.91 -16.18
N ALA A 136 -7.28 -11.72 -15.97
CA ALA A 136 -6.37 -12.79 -15.57
C ALA A 136 -6.70 -13.43 -14.20
N MET A 137 -7.50 -12.76 -13.37
CA MET A 137 -7.97 -13.25 -12.07
C MET A 137 -9.43 -13.72 -12.07
N ASP A 138 -10.10 -13.76 -13.23
CA ASP A 138 -11.52 -14.07 -13.38
C ASP A 138 -12.43 -13.14 -12.53
N LEU A 139 -12.13 -11.84 -12.58
CA LEU A 139 -12.81 -10.79 -11.82
C LEU A 139 -13.42 -9.69 -12.71
N LEU A 140 -13.55 -9.91 -14.03
CA LEU A 140 -14.11 -8.91 -14.96
C LEU A 140 -15.50 -8.44 -14.55
N ASP A 141 -16.35 -9.34 -14.06
CA ASP A 141 -17.69 -9.04 -13.60
C ASP A 141 -17.73 -8.18 -12.31
N CYS A 142 -16.58 -8.01 -11.65
CA CYS A 142 -16.41 -7.07 -10.55
C CYS A 142 -16.03 -5.65 -10.99
N LEU A 143 -16.02 -5.35 -12.29
CA LEU A 143 -15.88 -4.00 -12.83
C LEU A 143 -17.27 -3.43 -13.11
N ASP A 144 -17.57 -2.24 -12.58
CA ASP A 144 -18.85 -1.56 -12.87
C ASP A 144 -18.78 -0.62 -14.07
N THR A 145 -17.58 -0.17 -14.40
CA THR A 145 -17.33 0.70 -15.57
C THR A 145 -15.97 0.38 -16.15
N THR A 146 -15.89 0.35 -17.48
CA THR A 146 -14.63 0.16 -18.21
C THR A 146 -14.49 1.22 -19.30
N TRP A 147 -13.27 1.69 -19.50
CA TRP A 147 -12.87 2.61 -20.55
C TRP A 147 -11.94 1.90 -21.52
N SER A 148 -12.10 2.14 -22.81
CA SER A 148 -11.28 1.51 -23.86
C SER A 148 -9.80 1.85 -23.76
N GLY A 149 -9.45 2.90 -23.02
CA GLY A 149 -8.08 3.34 -22.76
C GLY A 149 -8.07 4.55 -21.83
N ALA A 150 -6.90 5.14 -21.68
CA ALA A 150 -6.71 6.28 -20.79
C ALA A 150 -6.01 7.44 -21.52
N VAL A 151 -6.07 8.63 -20.93
CA VAL A 151 -5.36 9.81 -21.41
C VAL A 151 -4.48 10.40 -20.32
N VAL A 152 -3.30 10.84 -20.69
CA VAL A 152 -2.38 11.61 -19.85
C VAL A 152 -2.20 12.99 -20.48
N PHE A 153 -2.55 14.05 -19.76
CA PHE A 153 -2.26 15.43 -20.13
C PHE A 153 -0.94 15.84 -19.46
N LEU A 154 0.10 16.07 -20.24
CA LEU A 154 1.40 16.51 -19.71
C LEU A 154 1.41 18.01 -19.45
N ASP A 155 0.90 18.78 -20.41
CA ASP A 155 0.69 20.23 -20.34
C ASP A 155 -0.51 20.62 -21.21
N GLU A 156 -0.74 21.92 -21.41
CA GLU A 156 -1.90 22.44 -22.17
C GLU A 156 -1.89 22.02 -23.66
N LYS A 157 -0.73 21.62 -24.20
CA LYS A 157 -0.55 21.28 -25.62
C LYS A 157 -0.30 19.80 -25.84
N THR A 158 0.29 19.13 -24.87
CA THR A 158 0.81 17.76 -24.99
C THR A 158 -0.05 16.78 -24.22
N ARG A 159 -0.56 15.76 -24.92
CA ARG A 159 -1.29 14.65 -24.30
C ARG A 159 -0.87 13.32 -24.93
N LYS A 160 -1.00 12.25 -24.14
CA LYS A 160 -0.74 10.87 -24.56
C LYS A 160 -2.01 10.06 -24.42
N TYR A 161 -2.31 9.24 -25.41
CA TYR A 161 -3.37 8.24 -25.34
C TYR A 161 -2.73 6.90 -25.02
N LEU A 162 -3.26 6.25 -24.00
CA LEU A 162 -2.81 4.93 -23.55
C LEU A 162 -3.80 3.91 -24.06
N ASP A 163 -3.35 3.08 -24.99
CA ASP A 163 -4.14 1.99 -25.58
C ASP A 163 -4.09 0.75 -24.67
N ARG A 164 -4.66 0.89 -23.47
CA ARG A 164 -4.83 -0.18 -22.50
C ARG A 164 -6.13 0.07 -21.74
N PRO A 165 -7.09 -0.86 -21.80
CA PRO A 165 -8.37 -0.70 -21.10
C PRO A 165 -8.20 -0.56 -19.60
N TYR A 166 -8.99 0.35 -19.02
CA TYR A 166 -9.01 0.62 -17.58
C TYR A 166 -10.41 0.41 -17.02
N GLY A 167 -10.53 -0.02 -15.76
CA GLY A 167 -11.81 -0.32 -15.15
C GLY A 167 -11.91 0.20 -13.72
N ARG A 168 -13.13 0.55 -13.31
CA ARG A 168 -13.47 0.81 -11.92
C ARG A 168 -13.99 -0.46 -11.26
N VAL A 169 -13.47 -0.76 -10.08
CA VAL A 169 -13.92 -1.91 -9.30
C VAL A 169 -15.24 -1.61 -8.59
N ASN A 170 -16.25 -2.45 -8.82
CA ASN A 170 -17.45 -2.51 -8.00
C ASN A 170 -17.11 -3.10 -6.63
N ARG A 171 -16.75 -2.24 -5.68
CA ARG A 171 -16.29 -2.62 -4.34
C ARG A 171 -17.33 -3.44 -3.58
N LYS A 172 -18.61 -3.12 -3.76
CA LYS A 172 -19.74 -3.81 -3.13
C LYS A 172 -19.83 -5.25 -3.64
N LEU A 173 -19.84 -5.41 -4.96
CA LEU A 173 -19.91 -6.74 -5.58
C LEU A 173 -18.68 -7.58 -5.29
N LEU A 174 -17.47 -7.02 -5.42
CA LEU A 174 -16.23 -7.73 -5.13
C LEU A 174 -16.21 -8.22 -3.67
N LYS A 175 -16.53 -7.34 -2.71
CA LYS A 175 -16.60 -7.70 -1.30
C LYS A 175 -17.66 -8.75 -1.03
N TRP A 176 -18.84 -8.58 -1.61
CA TRP A 176 -19.94 -9.55 -1.47
C TRP A 176 -19.52 -10.94 -1.96
N LYS A 177 -18.93 -11.05 -3.16
CA LYS A 177 -18.45 -12.33 -3.71
C LYS A 177 -17.41 -12.99 -2.81
N MET A 178 -16.43 -12.24 -2.34
CA MET A 178 -15.40 -12.76 -1.43
C MET A 178 -16.01 -13.25 -0.12
N MET A 179 -16.93 -12.48 0.46
CA MET A 179 -17.60 -12.87 1.70
C MET A 179 -18.49 -14.10 1.53
N GLN A 180 -19.22 -14.20 0.43
CA GLN A 180 -20.03 -15.41 0.13
C GLN A 180 -19.14 -16.64 0.04
N LYS A 181 -17.99 -16.58 -0.65
CA LYS A 181 -17.01 -17.69 -0.69
C LYS A 181 -16.46 -18.01 0.70
N CYS A 182 -16.13 -16.99 1.51
CA CYS A 182 -15.70 -17.21 2.89
C CYS A 182 -16.77 -17.93 3.72
N ILE A 183 -18.03 -17.47 3.64
CA ILE A 183 -19.14 -18.04 4.39
C ILE A 183 -19.42 -19.49 3.97
N SER A 184 -19.49 -19.76 2.67
CA SER A 184 -19.73 -21.10 2.13
C SER A 184 -18.62 -22.10 2.50
N ASN A 185 -17.39 -21.63 2.68
CA ASN A 185 -16.27 -22.43 3.11
C ASN A 185 -16.09 -22.50 4.65
N GLY A 186 -17.04 -21.95 5.41
CA GLY A 186 -17.06 -22.09 6.88
C GLY A 186 -16.19 -21.10 7.66
N VAL A 187 -15.69 -20.03 7.02
CA VAL A 187 -14.98 -18.93 7.73
C VAL A 187 -15.86 -18.38 8.84
N LYS A 188 -15.30 -18.21 10.03
CA LYS A 188 -15.94 -17.51 11.14
C LYS A 188 -15.50 -16.07 11.18
N PHE A 189 -16.41 -15.18 11.57
CA PHE A 189 -16.14 -13.75 11.68
C PHE A 189 -16.21 -13.31 13.13
N HIS A 190 -15.30 -12.39 13.49
CA HIS A 190 -15.32 -11.77 14.81
C HIS A 190 -15.28 -10.25 14.64
N GLN A 191 -16.33 -9.56 15.07
CA GLN A 191 -16.44 -8.11 14.93
C GLN A 191 -15.75 -7.43 16.11
N ALA A 192 -14.43 -7.26 16.00
CA ALA A 192 -13.62 -6.63 17.03
C ALA A 192 -12.31 -6.10 16.46
N LYS A 193 -11.60 -5.31 17.25
CA LYS A 193 -10.24 -4.87 16.96
C LYS A 193 -9.24 -5.68 17.79
N VAL A 194 -8.29 -6.32 17.14
CA VAL A 194 -7.14 -6.95 17.83
C VAL A 194 -6.28 -5.86 18.44
N ILE A 195 -6.04 -5.93 19.73
CA ILE A 195 -5.24 -4.96 20.50
C ILE A 195 -3.87 -5.51 20.92
N LYS A 196 -3.73 -6.84 21.00
CA LYS A 196 -2.49 -7.51 21.38
C LYS A 196 -2.44 -8.91 20.79
N VAL A 197 -1.25 -9.36 20.42
CA VAL A 197 -0.97 -10.76 20.09
C VAL A 197 0.08 -11.28 21.05
N ILE A 198 -0.14 -12.47 21.61
CA ILE A 198 0.80 -13.20 22.46
C ILE A 198 1.12 -14.50 21.74
N HIS A 199 2.39 -14.76 21.49
CA HIS A 199 2.85 -16.00 20.88
C HIS A 199 3.25 -16.99 21.96
N GLU A 200 2.58 -18.16 21.95
CA GLU A 200 2.96 -19.33 22.74
C GLU A 200 3.77 -20.29 21.85
N GLU A 201 4.26 -21.36 22.39
CA GLU A 201 5.09 -22.32 21.65
C GLU A 201 4.40 -22.86 20.39
N SER A 202 3.14 -23.30 20.52
CA SER A 202 2.38 -23.96 19.43
C SER A 202 1.31 -23.11 18.78
N LYS A 203 0.92 -21.95 19.35
CA LYS A 203 -0.17 -21.12 18.85
C LYS A 203 0.03 -19.64 19.21
N SER A 204 -0.82 -18.81 18.70
CA SER A 204 -0.89 -17.39 19.03
C SER A 204 -2.26 -17.04 19.62
N LEU A 205 -2.26 -16.14 20.60
CA LEU A 205 -3.46 -15.62 21.26
C LEU A 205 -3.68 -14.19 20.79
N LEU A 206 -4.79 -13.96 20.09
CA LEU A 206 -5.20 -12.63 19.63
C LEU A 206 -6.22 -12.05 20.59
N ILE A 207 -5.80 -11.08 21.38
CA ILE A 207 -6.66 -10.41 22.36
C ILE A 207 -7.38 -9.27 21.69
N CYS A 208 -8.71 -9.30 21.74
CA CYS A 208 -9.59 -8.31 21.14
C CYS A 208 -10.05 -7.26 22.16
N ASN A 209 -10.48 -6.10 21.67
CA ASN A 209 -10.93 -4.98 22.49
C ASN A 209 -12.25 -5.22 23.25
N ASP A 210 -13.01 -6.26 22.89
CA ASP A 210 -14.22 -6.74 23.56
C ASP A 210 -13.95 -7.80 24.64
N GLY A 211 -12.67 -8.11 24.89
CA GLY A 211 -12.22 -9.10 25.88
C GLY A 211 -12.16 -10.54 25.36
N VAL A 212 -12.60 -10.80 24.12
CA VAL A 212 -12.50 -12.12 23.51
C VAL A 212 -11.05 -12.39 23.08
N THR A 213 -10.61 -13.64 23.27
CA THR A 213 -9.32 -14.12 22.79
C THR A 213 -9.54 -15.18 21.70
N VAL A 214 -9.03 -14.90 20.50
CA VAL A 214 -9.01 -15.88 19.39
C VAL A 214 -7.66 -16.58 19.40
N GLN A 215 -7.68 -17.93 19.33
CA GLN A 215 -6.48 -18.76 19.29
C GLN A 215 -6.23 -19.24 17.86
N ALA A 216 -5.00 -19.12 17.36
CA ALA A 216 -4.67 -19.49 15.99
C ALA A 216 -3.27 -20.08 15.85
N ASN A 217 -3.09 -21.00 14.90
CA ASN A 217 -1.76 -21.54 14.53
C ASN A 217 -0.96 -20.46 13.76
N ILE A 218 -1.59 -19.79 12.80
CA ILE A 218 -1.00 -18.70 12.01
C ILE A 218 -1.81 -17.42 12.20
N VAL A 219 -1.11 -16.28 12.26
CA VAL A 219 -1.70 -14.94 12.28
C VAL A 219 -1.33 -14.22 10.98
N LEU A 220 -2.35 -13.77 10.22
CA LEU A 220 -2.18 -12.96 9.03
C LEU A 220 -2.59 -11.50 9.33
N ASP A 221 -1.64 -10.58 9.23
CA ASP A 221 -1.88 -9.14 9.31
C ASP A 221 -2.29 -8.59 7.93
N ALA A 222 -3.57 -8.30 7.76
CA ALA A 222 -4.16 -7.66 6.58
C ALA A 222 -4.72 -6.27 6.93
N THR A 223 -4.18 -5.60 7.97
CA THR A 223 -4.66 -4.30 8.48
C THR A 223 -4.26 -3.10 7.59
N GLY A 224 -3.66 -3.36 6.44
CA GLY A 224 -3.30 -2.35 5.44
C GLY A 224 -2.25 -1.38 5.97
N PHE A 225 -2.53 -0.08 5.95
CA PHE A 225 -1.57 0.93 6.39
C PHE A 225 -1.55 1.15 7.91
N SER A 226 -2.42 0.51 8.67
CA SER A 226 -2.40 0.54 10.14
C SER A 226 -1.16 -0.17 10.70
N ARG A 227 -0.65 -1.20 10.02
CA ARG A 227 0.59 -1.90 10.34
C ARG A 227 0.67 -2.30 11.82
N CYS A 228 -0.38 -2.96 12.31
CA CYS A 228 -0.58 -3.15 13.73
C CYS A 228 0.27 -4.27 14.32
N LEU A 229 0.56 -5.34 13.57
CA LEU A 229 1.10 -6.58 14.12
C LEU A 229 2.46 -6.94 13.53
N VAL A 230 2.70 -6.67 12.23
CA VAL A 230 3.98 -6.93 11.56
C VAL A 230 5.07 -5.99 12.08
N GLN A 231 6.25 -6.54 12.35
CA GLN A 231 7.42 -5.81 12.85
C GLN A 231 8.39 -5.48 11.71
N TYR A 232 9.11 -4.37 11.87
CA TYR A 232 10.08 -3.85 10.89
C TYR A 232 11.40 -3.51 11.58
N ASP A 233 12.52 -3.80 10.92
CA ASP A 233 13.87 -3.59 11.44
C ASP A 233 14.38 -2.15 11.35
N LYS A 234 13.74 -1.34 10.51
CA LYS A 234 14.15 0.04 10.22
C LYS A 234 13.01 1.02 10.53
N PRO A 235 13.35 2.28 10.88
CA PRO A 235 12.36 3.32 11.01
C PRO A 235 11.51 3.43 9.74
N TYR A 236 10.21 3.56 9.92
CA TYR A 236 9.30 3.70 8.80
C TYR A 236 9.31 5.12 8.25
N ASN A 237 9.92 5.30 7.13
CA ASN A 237 10.02 6.58 6.43
C ASN A 237 9.76 6.41 4.92
N PRO A 238 8.54 6.04 4.51
CA PRO A 238 8.17 5.93 3.11
C PRO A 238 8.09 7.29 2.45
N GLY A 239 7.99 7.32 1.13
CA GLY A 239 7.36 8.44 0.44
C GLY A 239 5.85 8.38 0.64
N TYR A 240 5.17 9.50 0.46
CA TYR A 240 3.71 9.57 0.55
C TYR A 240 3.12 10.16 -0.72
N GLN A 241 2.11 9.50 -1.25
CA GLN A 241 1.18 10.07 -2.21
C GLN A 241 -0.09 10.44 -1.44
N VAL A 242 -0.51 11.68 -1.54
CA VAL A 242 -1.69 12.19 -0.84
C VAL A 242 -2.72 12.58 -1.88
N ALA A 243 -3.94 12.11 -1.70
CA ALA A 243 -5.02 12.30 -2.65
C ALA A 243 -6.33 12.67 -1.94
N TYR A 244 -7.07 13.57 -2.57
CA TYR A 244 -8.45 13.89 -2.21
C TYR A 244 -9.34 13.66 -3.41
N GLY A 245 -10.33 12.77 -3.26
CA GLY A 245 -11.25 12.35 -4.30
C GLY A 245 -12.69 12.63 -3.94
N ILE A 246 -13.52 12.91 -4.95
CA ILE A 246 -14.99 12.99 -4.84
C ILE A 246 -15.65 12.20 -5.97
N LEU A 247 -16.66 11.42 -5.65
CA LEU A 247 -17.64 10.96 -6.63
C LEU A 247 -18.79 11.97 -6.60
N ALA A 248 -19.04 12.60 -7.74
CA ALA A 248 -19.95 13.73 -7.79
C ALA A 248 -20.90 13.72 -8.97
N GLU A 249 -22.10 14.27 -8.75
CA GLU A 249 -22.93 14.77 -9.81
C GLU A 249 -22.52 16.21 -10.14
N VAL A 250 -22.30 16.51 -11.42
CA VAL A 250 -21.87 17.82 -11.93
C VAL A 250 -22.85 18.34 -13.00
N GLU A 251 -22.79 19.64 -13.32
CA GLU A 251 -23.55 20.15 -14.45
C GLU A 251 -23.05 19.53 -15.76
N GLU A 252 -21.75 19.62 -15.97
CA GLU A 252 -21.02 19.04 -17.11
C GLU A 252 -19.51 18.99 -16.76
N HIS A 253 -18.74 18.24 -17.55
CA HIS A 253 -17.29 18.21 -17.48
C HIS A 253 -16.66 18.09 -18.88
N PRO A 254 -15.41 18.55 -19.10
CA PRO A 254 -14.77 18.61 -20.40
C PRO A 254 -14.09 17.29 -20.85
N PHE A 255 -14.20 16.21 -20.07
CA PHE A 255 -13.51 14.97 -20.34
C PHE A 255 -14.34 14.06 -21.26
N ASP A 256 -13.63 13.31 -22.11
CA ASP A 256 -14.22 12.26 -22.94
C ASP A 256 -14.72 11.11 -22.04
N VAL A 257 -15.99 10.74 -22.17
CA VAL A 257 -16.61 9.69 -21.37
C VAL A 257 -16.10 8.28 -21.71
N ASP A 258 -15.49 8.09 -22.87
CA ASP A 258 -14.93 6.82 -23.32
C ASP A 258 -13.46 6.64 -22.92
N LYS A 259 -12.88 7.63 -22.24
CA LYS A 259 -11.47 7.62 -21.83
C LYS A 259 -11.33 7.99 -20.35
N MET A 260 -10.60 7.17 -19.63
CA MET A 260 -10.19 7.49 -18.28
C MET A 260 -9.08 8.55 -18.29
N VAL A 261 -9.13 9.55 -17.41
CA VAL A 261 -8.03 10.52 -17.23
C VAL A 261 -7.06 9.96 -16.20
N PHE A 262 -5.96 9.38 -16.69
CA PHE A 262 -5.00 8.71 -15.83
C PHE A 262 -4.10 9.69 -15.06
N MET A 263 -3.68 10.76 -15.72
CA MET A 263 -2.93 11.86 -15.11
C MET A 263 -3.18 13.16 -15.89
N ASP A 264 -3.59 14.22 -15.22
CA ASP A 264 -3.67 15.56 -15.78
C ASP A 264 -2.73 16.51 -15.04
N TRP A 265 -1.54 16.75 -15.61
CA TRP A 265 -0.49 17.61 -15.06
C TRP A 265 -0.61 19.08 -15.49
N ARG A 266 -1.70 19.49 -16.14
CA ARG A 266 -1.92 20.91 -16.49
C ARG A 266 -2.01 21.75 -15.23
N ASP A 267 -1.44 22.97 -15.25
CA ASP A 267 -1.33 23.83 -14.06
C ASP A 267 -1.86 25.26 -14.29
N SER A 268 -2.51 25.53 -15.43
CA SER A 268 -3.08 26.84 -15.75
C SER A 268 -4.08 27.36 -14.71
N HIS A 269 -4.72 26.45 -13.94
CA HIS A 269 -5.61 26.77 -12.83
C HIS A 269 -4.91 27.50 -11.67
N LEU A 270 -3.58 27.48 -11.62
CA LEU A 270 -2.77 28.14 -10.59
C LEU A 270 -2.13 29.44 -11.07
N THR A 271 -2.37 29.87 -12.31
CA THR A 271 -1.71 31.06 -12.91
C THR A 271 -1.85 32.32 -12.04
N ASN A 272 -3.01 32.52 -11.41
CA ASN A 272 -3.29 33.69 -10.57
C ASN A 272 -3.17 33.38 -9.05
N LYS A 273 -2.50 32.28 -8.67
CA LYS A 273 -2.32 31.82 -7.30
C LYS A 273 -0.84 31.49 -7.06
N GLU A 274 -0.02 32.53 -6.93
CA GLU A 274 1.43 32.42 -6.94
C GLU A 274 1.97 31.45 -5.88
N GLU A 275 1.49 31.52 -4.65
CA GLU A 275 1.92 30.62 -3.56
C GLU A 275 1.62 29.15 -3.88
N LEU A 276 0.41 28.83 -4.36
CA LEU A 276 0.06 27.46 -4.75
C LEU A 276 0.85 26.99 -5.97
N ARG A 277 1.11 27.91 -6.90
CA ARG A 277 1.92 27.61 -8.10
C ARG A 277 3.36 27.28 -7.75
N GLU A 278 3.98 28.01 -6.84
CA GLU A 278 5.33 27.70 -6.35
C GLU A 278 5.38 26.35 -5.64
N LYS A 279 4.40 26.06 -4.77
CA LYS A 279 4.28 24.77 -4.10
C LYS A 279 4.08 23.64 -5.11
N ASN A 280 3.20 23.85 -6.11
CA ASN A 280 2.94 22.86 -7.17
C ASN A 280 4.16 22.67 -8.08
N CYS A 281 4.95 23.70 -8.30
CA CYS A 281 6.21 23.56 -9.05
C CYS A 281 7.18 22.62 -8.32
N LYS A 282 7.27 22.70 -6.99
CA LYS A 282 8.18 21.89 -6.17
C LYS A 282 7.68 20.44 -5.97
N ILE A 283 6.41 20.28 -5.62
CA ILE A 283 5.74 19.00 -5.45
C ILE A 283 4.45 19.06 -6.25
N PRO A 284 4.46 18.57 -7.50
CA PRO A 284 3.32 18.70 -8.37
C PRO A 284 2.17 17.78 -7.97
N THR A 285 0.95 18.20 -8.34
CA THR A 285 -0.25 17.37 -8.29
C THR A 285 -0.82 17.19 -9.68
N PHE A 286 -1.58 16.14 -9.87
CA PHE A 286 -2.32 15.84 -11.08
C PHE A 286 -3.76 15.48 -10.75
N LEU A 287 -4.66 15.71 -11.68
CA LEU A 287 -6.01 15.19 -11.58
C LEU A 287 -6.06 13.79 -12.18
N TYR A 288 -6.67 12.87 -11.43
CA TYR A 288 -7.13 11.57 -11.88
C TYR A 288 -8.65 11.62 -11.98
N ALA A 289 -9.25 11.15 -13.09
CA ALA A 289 -10.68 11.24 -13.25
C ALA A 289 -11.27 10.04 -13.97
N MET A 290 -12.41 9.58 -13.47
CA MET A 290 -13.22 8.50 -14.04
C MET A 290 -14.58 9.07 -14.47
N PRO A 291 -14.78 9.43 -15.73
CA PRO A 291 -16.07 9.89 -16.22
C PRO A 291 -17.02 8.72 -16.44
N PHE A 292 -18.18 8.72 -15.76
CA PHE A 292 -19.21 7.69 -15.92
C PHE A 292 -20.30 8.12 -16.90
N SER A 293 -20.57 9.42 -16.96
CA SER A 293 -21.45 10.08 -17.91
C SER A 293 -21.08 11.54 -18.01
N SER A 294 -21.71 12.32 -18.89
CA SER A 294 -21.50 13.76 -18.98
C SER A 294 -21.78 14.55 -17.68
N LYS A 295 -22.47 13.93 -16.71
CA LYS A 295 -22.92 14.57 -15.45
C LYS A 295 -22.47 13.85 -14.19
N ARG A 296 -21.85 12.68 -14.28
CA ARG A 296 -21.40 11.91 -13.13
C ARG A 296 -19.95 11.50 -13.33
N ILE A 297 -19.10 11.87 -12.40
CA ILE A 297 -17.64 11.68 -12.51
C ILE A 297 -16.99 11.50 -11.14
N PHE A 298 -15.99 10.63 -11.07
CA PHE A 298 -15.03 10.63 -9.97
C PHE A 298 -13.84 11.52 -10.33
N LEU A 299 -13.47 12.41 -9.42
CA LEU A 299 -12.40 13.39 -9.59
C LEU A 299 -11.48 13.30 -8.39
N GLU A 300 -10.19 13.15 -8.60
CA GLU A 300 -9.22 13.03 -7.52
C GLU A 300 -7.97 13.86 -7.83
N GLU A 301 -7.66 14.83 -6.98
CA GLU A 301 -6.39 15.56 -7.01
C GLU A 301 -5.37 14.80 -6.19
N THR A 302 -4.28 14.39 -6.82
CA THR A 302 -3.28 13.49 -6.26
C THR A 302 -1.89 14.10 -6.35
N SER A 303 -1.12 14.08 -5.25
CA SER A 303 0.27 14.55 -5.28
C SER A 303 1.19 13.55 -5.97
N LEU A 304 2.27 14.02 -6.58
CA LEU A 304 3.43 13.17 -6.78
C LEU A 304 3.93 12.68 -5.41
N VAL A 305 4.71 11.59 -5.41
CA VAL A 305 5.31 11.11 -4.17
C VAL A 305 6.18 12.20 -3.52
N ALA A 306 5.98 12.41 -2.22
CA ALA A 306 6.69 13.43 -1.43
C ALA A 306 7.11 12.89 -0.06
N ARG A 307 8.13 13.49 0.54
CA ARG A 307 8.61 13.17 1.87
C ARG A 307 9.03 14.46 2.62
N PRO A 308 8.24 14.95 3.57
CA PRO A 308 6.92 14.44 3.99
C PRO A 308 5.83 14.59 2.93
N GLY A 309 4.67 13.94 3.13
CA GLY A 309 3.50 14.06 2.25
C GLY A 309 2.94 15.49 2.25
N VAL A 310 2.29 15.86 1.15
CA VAL A 310 1.62 17.17 1.03
C VAL A 310 0.43 17.22 2.01
N PRO A 311 0.19 18.34 2.71
CA PRO A 311 -1.00 18.49 3.57
C PRO A 311 -2.30 18.28 2.79
N MET A 312 -3.28 17.59 3.40
CA MET A 312 -4.56 17.28 2.75
C MET A 312 -5.33 18.55 2.36
N GLU A 313 -5.26 19.56 3.20
CA GLU A 313 -5.91 20.86 2.96
C GLU A 313 -5.38 21.53 1.69
N GLU A 314 -4.08 21.39 1.43
CA GLU A 314 -3.45 21.93 0.22
C GLU A 314 -3.90 21.16 -1.03
N ILE A 315 -4.04 19.82 -0.95
CA ILE A 315 -4.58 19.00 -2.03
C ILE A 315 -6.01 19.44 -2.36
N GLN A 316 -6.85 19.62 -1.34
CA GLN A 316 -8.23 20.10 -1.52
C GLN A 316 -8.27 21.51 -2.17
N GLU A 317 -7.39 22.41 -1.76
CA GLU A 317 -7.34 23.75 -2.33
C GLU A 317 -6.94 23.73 -3.81
N ARG A 318 -5.97 22.89 -4.19
CA ARG A 318 -5.56 22.69 -5.58
C ARG A 318 -6.68 22.08 -6.41
N MET A 319 -7.39 21.08 -5.89
CA MET A 319 -8.56 20.49 -6.54
C MET A 319 -9.63 21.55 -6.82
N VAL A 320 -10.02 22.34 -5.83
CA VAL A 320 -11.01 23.40 -6.01
C VAL A 320 -10.59 24.42 -7.07
N ALA A 321 -9.31 24.78 -7.10
CA ALA A 321 -8.78 25.69 -8.12
C ALA A 321 -8.93 25.08 -9.51
N ARG A 322 -8.60 23.80 -9.65
CA ARG A 322 -8.70 23.03 -10.90
C ARG A 322 -10.13 22.90 -11.39
N LEU A 323 -11.07 22.49 -10.52
CA LEU A 323 -12.48 22.34 -10.89
C LEU A 323 -13.07 23.65 -11.39
N ARG A 324 -12.78 24.78 -10.71
CA ARG A 324 -13.20 26.10 -11.15
C ARG A 324 -12.64 26.47 -12.53
N HIS A 325 -11.35 26.20 -12.76
CA HIS A 325 -10.70 26.48 -14.04
C HIS A 325 -11.29 25.66 -15.19
N LEU A 326 -11.61 24.39 -14.91
CA LEU A 326 -12.24 23.48 -15.87
C LEU A 326 -13.73 23.75 -16.09
N GLY A 327 -14.33 24.69 -15.33
CA GLY A 327 -15.76 25.01 -15.40
C GLY A 327 -16.66 23.93 -14.79
N ILE A 328 -16.09 22.99 -14.04
CA ILE A 328 -16.84 21.88 -13.41
C ILE A 328 -17.60 22.41 -12.21
N LYS A 329 -18.91 22.45 -12.28
CA LYS A 329 -19.81 22.86 -11.19
C LYS A 329 -20.42 21.60 -10.56
N VAL A 330 -20.01 21.32 -9.33
CA VAL A 330 -20.50 20.21 -8.53
C VAL A 330 -21.87 20.52 -8.01
N LYS A 331 -22.85 19.62 -8.25
CA LYS A 331 -24.23 19.71 -7.73
C LYS A 331 -24.37 18.98 -6.41
N SER A 332 -23.84 17.76 -6.34
CA SER A 332 -23.84 16.94 -5.14
C SER A 332 -22.58 16.07 -5.08
N ILE A 333 -22.16 15.72 -3.87
CA ILE A 333 -21.05 14.79 -3.62
C ILE A 333 -21.67 13.50 -3.07
N GLU A 334 -21.57 12.42 -3.85
CA GLU A 334 -22.06 11.09 -3.46
C GLU A 334 -21.10 10.43 -2.46
N GLU A 335 -19.79 10.55 -2.71
CA GLU A 335 -18.73 10.01 -1.86
C GLU A 335 -17.56 10.99 -1.82
N ASP A 336 -16.85 11.08 -0.69
CA ASP A 336 -15.53 11.68 -0.63
C ASP A 336 -14.51 10.71 -0.06
N GLU A 337 -13.28 10.79 -0.52
CA GLU A 337 -12.19 9.98 0.02
C GLU A 337 -10.93 10.83 0.24
N ARG A 338 -10.21 10.44 1.29
CA ARG A 338 -8.95 11.07 1.69
C ARG A 338 -7.92 9.99 1.84
N CYS A 339 -6.99 9.94 0.89
CA CYS A 339 -5.97 8.92 0.82
C CYS A 339 -4.61 9.46 1.21
N VAL A 340 -3.90 8.70 2.05
CA VAL A 340 -2.46 8.87 2.31
C VAL A 340 -1.83 7.51 2.05
N ILE A 341 -1.18 7.39 0.89
CA ILE A 341 -0.64 6.12 0.40
C ILE A 341 0.88 6.10 0.68
N PRO A 342 1.35 5.27 1.62
CA PRO A 342 2.78 5.13 1.87
C PRO A 342 3.42 4.27 0.77
N MET A 343 4.45 4.81 0.15
CA MET A 343 5.17 4.21 -0.97
C MET A 343 6.61 3.88 -0.57
N GLY A 344 7.06 2.67 -0.86
CA GLY A 344 8.36 2.20 -0.40
C GLY A 344 8.39 1.93 1.12
N GLY A 345 9.50 2.24 1.78
CA GLY A 345 9.71 1.93 3.20
C GLY A 345 10.32 0.53 3.42
N PRO A 346 10.57 0.13 4.66
CA PRO A 346 11.18 -1.16 4.97
C PRO A 346 10.24 -2.33 4.68
N LEU A 347 10.80 -3.48 4.38
CA LEU A 347 10.10 -4.76 4.43
C LEU A 347 10.03 -5.26 5.87
N PRO A 348 9.12 -6.17 6.18
CA PRO A 348 9.06 -6.80 7.50
C PRO A 348 10.37 -7.51 7.87
N VAL A 349 10.73 -7.46 9.16
CA VAL A 349 11.87 -8.20 9.69
C VAL A 349 11.57 -9.69 9.74
N LEU A 350 12.56 -10.53 9.47
CA LEU A 350 12.45 -11.98 9.58
C LEU A 350 13.55 -12.52 10.51
N PRO A 351 13.26 -13.57 11.30
CA PRO A 351 11.97 -14.28 11.43
C PRO A 351 10.97 -13.52 12.30
N GLN A 352 9.68 -13.70 12.04
CA GLN A 352 8.58 -13.27 12.91
C GLN A 352 7.34 -14.14 12.70
N ARG A 353 6.51 -14.30 13.74
CA ARG A 353 5.34 -15.20 13.72
C ARG A 353 4.12 -14.66 13.00
N VAL A 354 4.09 -13.36 12.72
CA VAL A 354 2.98 -12.75 11.99
C VAL A 354 3.34 -12.68 10.52
N VAL A 355 2.48 -13.18 9.67
CA VAL A 355 2.56 -13.02 8.22
C VAL A 355 1.80 -11.77 7.82
N GLY A 356 2.33 -10.93 6.94
CA GLY A 356 1.62 -9.78 6.41
C GLY A 356 1.19 -9.98 4.97
N ILE A 357 0.15 -9.23 4.55
CA ILE A 357 -0.25 -9.12 3.15
C ILE A 357 -0.71 -7.69 2.84
N GLY A 358 -0.59 -7.26 1.60
CA GLY A 358 -0.98 -5.91 1.17
C GLY A 358 -0.08 -4.83 1.74
N GLY A 359 -0.65 -3.78 2.32
CA GLY A 359 0.09 -2.63 2.86
C GLY A 359 1.08 -2.99 3.96
N THR A 360 0.73 -3.93 4.84
CA THR A 360 1.62 -4.41 5.92
C THR A 360 2.83 -5.17 5.39
N ALA A 361 2.71 -5.79 4.23
CA ALA A 361 3.79 -6.55 3.59
C ALA A 361 4.63 -5.71 2.60
N GLY A 362 4.40 -4.40 2.50
CA GLY A 362 5.13 -3.54 1.56
C GLY A 362 4.76 -3.76 0.08
N MET A 363 3.53 -4.22 -0.19
CA MET A 363 3.08 -4.56 -1.55
C MET A 363 2.63 -3.36 -2.38
N VAL A 364 2.51 -2.17 -1.79
CA VAL A 364 2.27 -0.94 -2.56
C VAL A 364 3.40 -0.73 -3.55
N HIS A 365 3.06 -0.47 -4.81
CA HIS A 365 4.08 -0.19 -5.83
C HIS A 365 4.80 1.12 -5.47
N PRO A 366 6.12 1.10 -5.22
CA PRO A 366 6.83 2.25 -4.68
C PRO A 366 6.77 3.52 -5.53
N SER A 367 6.64 3.38 -6.85
CA SER A 367 6.65 4.53 -7.78
C SER A 367 5.26 5.00 -8.21
N THR A 368 4.19 4.21 -7.96
CA THR A 368 2.85 4.50 -8.52
C THR A 368 1.71 4.44 -7.50
N GLY A 369 1.94 3.89 -6.30
CA GLY A 369 0.89 3.68 -5.31
C GLY A 369 -0.07 2.52 -5.63
N TYR A 370 0.04 1.88 -6.80
CA TYR A 370 -0.84 0.81 -7.25
C TYR A 370 -0.74 -0.43 -6.34
N MET A 371 -1.87 -0.96 -5.86
CA MET A 371 -1.82 -2.02 -4.86
C MET A 371 -2.88 -3.12 -5.04
N VAL A 372 -4.15 -2.78 -5.31
CA VAL A 372 -5.27 -3.74 -5.17
C VAL A 372 -5.10 -4.98 -6.04
N ALA A 373 -4.85 -4.83 -7.35
CA ALA A 373 -4.65 -5.96 -8.25
C ALA A 373 -3.42 -6.80 -7.87
N ARG A 374 -2.31 -6.14 -7.51
CA ARG A 374 -1.10 -6.84 -7.02
C ARG A 374 -1.36 -7.69 -5.78
N THR A 375 -2.14 -7.16 -4.85
CA THR A 375 -2.47 -7.88 -3.60
C THR A 375 -3.39 -9.05 -3.87
N LEU A 376 -4.40 -8.89 -4.73
CA LEU A 376 -5.29 -9.98 -5.12
C LEU A 376 -4.55 -11.08 -5.86
N ALA A 377 -3.64 -10.72 -6.77
CA ALA A 377 -2.79 -11.69 -7.48
C ALA A 377 -1.78 -12.42 -6.57
N ALA A 378 -1.41 -11.83 -5.42
CA ALA A 378 -0.52 -12.47 -4.45
C ALA A 378 -1.25 -13.35 -3.42
N ALA A 379 -2.56 -13.18 -3.25
CA ALA A 379 -3.33 -13.95 -2.27
C ALA A 379 -3.25 -15.48 -2.49
N PRO A 380 -3.30 -16.02 -3.73
CA PRO A 380 -3.08 -17.44 -3.98
C PRO A 380 -1.71 -17.95 -3.50
N VAL A 381 -0.66 -17.15 -3.67
CA VAL A 381 0.69 -17.54 -3.24
C VAL A 381 0.74 -17.70 -1.74
N VAL A 382 0.24 -16.71 -1.00
CA VAL A 382 0.17 -16.75 0.47
C VAL A 382 -0.72 -17.89 0.96
N ALA A 383 -1.90 -18.08 0.37
CA ALA A 383 -2.82 -19.12 0.75
C ALA A 383 -2.25 -20.52 0.51
N ASN A 384 -1.67 -20.77 -0.66
CA ASN A 384 -1.06 -22.06 -1.00
C ASN A 384 0.11 -22.39 -0.07
N SER A 385 0.96 -21.42 0.24
CA SER A 385 2.05 -21.56 1.19
C SER A 385 1.52 -21.95 2.58
N ILE A 386 0.51 -21.23 3.11
CA ILE A 386 -0.13 -21.56 4.38
C ILE A 386 -0.71 -23.00 4.37
N VAL A 387 -1.45 -23.34 3.33
CA VAL A 387 -2.06 -24.69 3.19
C VAL A 387 -0.99 -25.77 3.16
N GLN A 388 0.07 -25.56 2.38
CA GLN A 388 1.17 -26.52 2.26
C GLN A 388 1.86 -26.77 3.61
N TYR A 389 2.15 -25.70 4.37
CA TYR A 389 2.88 -25.84 5.63
C TYR A 389 2.01 -26.37 6.77
N LEU A 390 0.72 -26.03 6.83
CA LEU A 390 -0.21 -26.59 7.80
C LEU A 390 -0.59 -28.06 7.50
N GLY A 391 -0.62 -28.44 6.23
CA GLY A 391 -0.91 -29.80 5.79
C GLY A 391 0.30 -30.74 5.78
N SER A 392 1.52 -30.24 6.04
CA SER A 392 2.73 -31.07 6.02
C SER A 392 2.87 -31.92 7.28
N GLU A 393 3.37 -33.16 7.13
CA GLU A 393 3.74 -34.03 8.27
C GLU A 393 4.92 -33.44 9.08
N ARG A 394 5.66 -32.52 8.50
CA ARG A 394 6.76 -31.81 9.16
C ARG A 394 6.21 -30.77 10.11
N ARG A 395 6.36 -31.00 11.40
CA ARG A 395 6.00 -30.03 12.44
C ARG A 395 7.00 -28.86 12.43
N LEU A 396 6.66 -27.81 11.69
CA LEU A 396 7.41 -26.57 11.72
C LEU A 396 6.96 -25.75 12.93
N SER A 397 7.90 -25.01 13.53
CA SER A 397 7.55 -23.98 14.52
C SER A 397 6.78 -22.84 13.83
N GLY A 398 6.01 -22.06 14.60
CA GLY A 398 5.28 -20.91 14.03
C GLY A 398 6.20 -19.87 13.37
N ASP A 399 7.44 -19.73 13.83
CA ASP A 399 8.45 -18.83 13.23
C ASP A 399 8.96 -19.37 11.90
N GLU A 400 9.27 -20.67 11.81
CA GLU A 400 9.68 -21.31 10.56
C GLU A 400 8.59 -21.24 9.51
N MET A 401 7.35 -21.56 9.90
CA MET A 401 6.19 -21.52 9.00
C MET A 401 5.97 -20.11 8.42
N SER A 402 5.97 -19.11 9.27
CA SER A 402 5.83 -17.71 8.83
C SER A 402 6.98 -17.27 7.95
N ALA A 403 8.22 -17.71 8.24
CA ALA A 403 9.38 -17.39 7.42
C ALA A 403 9.26 -17.99 6.00
N GLU A 404 8.74 -19.20 5.87
CA GLU A 404 8.53 -19.81 4.55
C GLU A 404 7.44 -19.08 3.75
N VAL A 405 6.30 -18.72 4.37
CA VAL A 405 5.27 -17.91 3.71
C VAL A 405 5.85 -16.56 3.24
N TRP A 406 6.72 -15.95 4.03
CA TRP A 406 7.40 -14.72 3.62
C TRP A 406 8.35 -14.91 2.44
N LYS A 407 9.08 -16.02 2.36
CA LYS A 407 9.95 -16.35 1.22
C LYS A 407 9.14 -16.50 -0.07
N ASP A 408 7.98 -17.16 0.02
CA ASP A 408 7.09 -17.35 -1.13
C ASP A 408 6.47 -16.03 -1.59
N LEU A 409 6.09 -15.14 -0.66
CA LEU A 409 5.54 -13.83 -0.98
C LEU A 409 6.62 -12.90 -1.56
N TRP A 410 7.82 -12.93 -0.98
CA TRP A 410 8.95 -12.07 -1.33
C TRP A 410 10.18 -12.89 -1.74
N PRO A 411 10.11 -13.71 -2.82
CA PRO A 411 11.30 -14.34 -3.38
C PRO A 411 12.31 -13.30 -3.84
N ILE A 412 13.56 -13.70 -4.00
CA ILE A 412 14.68 -12.79 -4.30
C ILE A 412 14.40 -11.94 -5.56
N GLU A 413 13.75 -12.49 -6.56
CA GLU A 413 13.41 -11.79 -7.80
C GLU A 413 12.43 -10.63 -7.55
N ARG A 414 11.41 -10.83 -6.71
CA ARG A 414 10.44 -9.79 -6.34
C ARG A 414 11.07 -8.73 -5.43
N ARG A 415 11.99 -9.11 -4.55
CA ARG A 415 12.74 -8.14 -3.73
C ARG A 415 13.61 -7.26 -4.61
N ARG A 416 14.33 -7.83 -5.57
CA ARG A 416 15.14 -7.08 -6.56
C ARG A 416 14.29 -6.18 -7.45
N GLN A 417 13.14 -6.66 -7.92
CA GLN A 417 12.17 -5.86 -8.65
C GLN A 417 11.71 -4.65 -7.81
N ARG A 418 11.39 -4.87 -6.55
CA ARG A 418 10.96 -3.81 -5.63
C ARG A 418 12.06 -2.77 -5.39
N GLU A 419 13.33 -3.19 -5.25
CA GLU A 419 14.45 -2.25 -5.11
C GLU A 419 14.56 -1.33 -6.33
N PHE A 420 14.33 -1.83 -7.53
CA PHE A 420 14.26 -0.99 -8.73
C PHE A 420 13.10 0.01 -8.68
N PHE A 421 11.93 -0.41 -8.21
CA PHE A 421 10.80 0.51 -8.04
C PHE A 421 11.05 1.56 -6.94
N CYS A 422 11.74 1.19 -5.88
CA CYS A 422 12.19 2.15 -4.86
C CYS A 422 13.18 3.16 -5.44
N PHE A 423 14.09 2.71 -6.29
CA PHE A 423 14.98 3.62 -7.05
C PHE A 423 14.16 4.60 -7.91
N GLY A 424 13.15 4.12 -8.64
CA GLY A 424 12.24 4.97 -9.40
C GLY A 424 11.52 6.00 -8.52
N MET A 425 11.02 5.60 -7.36
CA MET A 425 10.43 6.51 -6.38
C MET A 425 11.43 7.58 -5.90
N ASP A 426 12.67 7.20 -5.59
CA ASP A 426 13.69 8.12 -5.12
C ASP A 426 14.11 9.14 -6.19
N VAL A 427 14.00 8.79 -7.47
CA VAL A 427 14.12 9.73 -8.59
C VAL A 427 12.93 10.69 -8.61
N LEU A 428 11.69 10.17 -8.56
CA LEU A 428 10.47 10.99 -8.57
C LEU A 428 10.42 11.98 -7.40
N LEU A 429 10.88 11.61 -6.21
CA LEU A 429 10.99 12.50 -5.04
C LEU A 429 11.83 13.77 -5.27
N LYS A 430 12.66 13.79 -6.31
CA LYS A 430 13.56 14.91 -6.62
C LYS A 430 13.11 15.71 -7.85
N LEU A 431 12.03 15.29 -8.53
CA LEU A 431 11.53 15.97 -9.71
C LEU A 431 10.60 17.12 -9.32
N ASP A 432 10.77 18.27 -9.96
CA ASP A 432 9.81 19.34 -10.00
C ASP A 432 8.72 19.08 -11.08
N LEU A 433 7.78 19.99 -11.24
CA LEU A 433 6.70 19.83 -12.22
C LEU A 433 7.23 19.63 -13.66
N GLN A 434 8.22 20.41 -14.06
CA GLN A 434 8.76 20.31 -15.42
C GLN A 434 9.56 19.03 -15.62
N GLY A 435 10.35 18.62 -14.62
CA GLY A 435 11.04 17.34 -14.62
C GLY A 435 10.05 16.17 -14.66
N THR A 436 8.95 16.25 -13.91
CA THR A 436 7.87 15.26 -13.89
C THR A 436 7.21 15.12 -15.26
N ARG A 437 6.85 16.24 -15.92
CA ARG A 437 6.27 16.23 -17.27
C ARG A 437 7.21 15.58 -18.29
N ARG A 438 8.48 15.96 -18.27
CA ARG A 438 9.49 15.36 -19.16
C ARG A 438 9.71 13.88 -18.90
N PHE A 439 9.68 13.48 -17.62
CA PHE A 439 9.81 12.07 -17.23
C PHE A 439 8.64 11.25 -17.78
N PHE A 440 7.40 11.68 -17.55
CA PHE A 440 6.22 10.95 -18.03
C PHE A 440 6.05 11.03 -19.56
N ASP A 441 6.52 12.08 -20.21
CA ASP A 441 6.60 12.12 -21.67
C ASP A 441 7.48 11.00 -22.22
N ALA A 442 8.69 10.85 -21.70
CA ALA A 442 9.59 9.77 -22.08
C ALA A 442 9.04 8.38 -21.68
N PHE A 443 8.43 8.26 -20.49
CA PHE A 443 7.85 7.02 -19.99
C PHE A 443 6.73 6.47 -20.91
N PHE A 444 5.79 7.31 -21.30
CA PHE A 444 4.68 6.91 -22.18
C PHE A 444 5.03 6.88 -23.67
N ASN A 445 6.27 7.24 -24.05
CA ASN A 445 6.82 6.99 -25.38
C ASN A 445 7.50 5.62 -25.50
N LEU A 446 7.67 4.90 -24.40
CA LEU A 446 8.21 3.54 -24.41
C LEU A 446 7.26 2.58 -25.11
N GLU A 447 7.82 1.50 -25.64
CA GLU A 447 7.02 0.37 -26.12
C GLU A 447 6.01 -0.10 -25.07
N PRO A 448 4.78 -0.44 -25.43
CA PRO A 448 3.72 -0.85 -24.50
C PRO A 448 4.17 -1.91 -23.50
N HIS A 449 4.94 -2.91 -23.92
CA HIS A 449 5.48 -3.95 -23.05
C HIS A 449 6.18 -3.38 -21.81
N TYR A 450 6.99 -2.32 -21.95
CA TYR A 450 7.73 -1.74 -20.86
C TYR A 450 6.86 -0.97 -19.86
N TRP A 451 6.02 -0.04 -20.33
CA TRP A 451 5.23 0.74 -19.41
C TRP A 451 4.05 -0.07 -18.80
N HIS A 452 3.43 -1.00 -19.58
CA HIS A 452 2.45 -1.95 -19.03
C HIS A 452 3.10 -2.80 -17.93
N GLY A 453 4.25 -3.40 -18.26
CA GLY A 453 4.96 -4.30 -17.36
C GLY A 453 5.44 -3.59 -16.10
N PHE A 454 5.92 -2.33 -16.22
CA PHE A 454 6.32 -1.51 -15.08
C PHE A 454 5.12 -1.20 -14.16
N LEU A 455 4.03 -0.67 -14.70
CA LEU A 455 2.84 -0.29 -13.93
C LEU A 455 2.20 -1.49 -13.23
N SER A 456 2.22 -2.67 -13.85
CA SER A 456 1.64 -3.92 -13.34
C SER A 456 2.64 -4.79 -12.56
N SER A 457 3.89 -4.33 -12.38
CA SER A 457 4.97 -5.10 -11.72
C SER A 457 5.21 -6.48 -12.35
N ARG A 458 5.14 -6.56 -13.68
CA ARG A 458 5.38 -7.79 -14.46
C ARG A 458 6.81 -7.93 -14.95
N LEU A 459 7.60 -6.82 -15.01
CA LEU A 459 8.99 -6.85 -15.43
C LEU A 459 9.90 -7.31 -14.30
N PHE A 460 10.78 -8.27 -14.55
CA PHE A 460 11.84 -8.66 -13.64
C PHE A 460 13.09 -7.81 -13.82
N LEU A 461 14.08 -7.97 -12.95
CA LEU A 461 15.24 -7.09 -12.90
C LEU A 461 15.97 -6.91 -14.25
N PRO A 462 16.22 -7.96 -15.07
CA PRO A 462 16.86 -7.76 -16.39
C PRO A 462 16.03 -6.86 -17.31
N GLU A 463 14.70 -7.10 -17.39
CA GLU A 463 13.78 -6.28 -18.19
C GLU A 463 13.66 -4.86 -17.66
N LEU A 464 13.70 -4.66 -16.32
CA LEU A 464 13.73 -3.35 -15.71
C LEU A 464 15.02 -2.57 -16.02
N ILE A 465 16.14 -3.24 -16.16
CA ILE A 465 17.39 -2.61 -16.63
C ILE A 465 17.21 -2.12 -18.08
N TYR A 466 16.68 -2.95 -18.96
CA TYR A 466 16.38 -2.54 -20.34
C TYR A 466 15.33 -1.44 -20.40
N PHE A 467 14.29 -1.51 -19.57
CA PHE A 467 13.33 -0.42 -19.38
C PHE A 467 14.02 0.89 -19.02
N GLY A 468 14.93 0.86 -18.02
CA GLY A 468 15.67 2.05 -17.58
C GLY A 468 16.55 2.64 -18.70
N LEU A 469 17.24 1.79 -19.45
CA LEU A 469 18.05 2.21 -20.60
C LEU A 469 17.18 2.79 -21.73
N SER A 470 16.04 2.16 -22.03
CA SER A 470 15.08 2.63 -23.01
C SER A 470 14.48 3.97 -22.60
N LEU A 471 14.08 4.13 -21.31
CA LEU A 471 13.58 5.39 -20.78
C LEU A 471 14.62 6.50 -20.91
N PHE A 472 15.89 6.21 -20.57
CA PHE A 472 16.98 7.16 -20.73
C PHE A 472 17.21 7.54 -22.21
N SER A 473 17.08 6.61 -23.13
CA SER A 473 17.24 6.87 -24.58
C SER A 473 16.13 7.74 -25.14
N GLN A 474 14.89 7.58 -24.66
CA GLN A 474 13.73 8.37 -25.08
C GLN A 474 13.68 9.76 -24.41
N ALA A 475 14.39 9.93 -23.31
CA ALA A 475 14.43 11.18 -22.58
C ALA A 475 15.13 12.29 -23.37
N SER A 476 14.64 13.54 -23.26
CA SER A 476 15.32 14.72 -23.79
C SER A 476 16.72 14.91 -23.16
N ASN A 477 17.61 15.64 -23.81
CA ASN A 477 18.95 15.89 -23.26
C ASN A 477 18.90 16.55 -21.87
N THR A 478 17.97 17.49 -21.65
CA THR A 478 17.74 18.10 -20.33
C THR A 478 17.31 17.05 -19.32
N SER A 479 16.39 16.17 -19.68
CA SER A 479 15.91 15.09 -18.81
C SER A 479 17.02 14.08 -18.49
N ARG A 480 17.87 13.73 -19.48
CA ARG A 480 19.03 12.84 -19.27
C ARG A 480 20.00 13.42 -18.23
N ILE A 481 20.34 14.71 -18.35
CA ILE A 481 21.21 15.40 -17.40
C ILE A 481 20.57 15.40 -16.01
N GLU A 482 19.27 15.68 -15.94
CA GLU A 482 18.51 15.71 -14.69
C GLU A 482 18.45 14.33 -14.03
N ILE A 483 18.16 13.28 -14.80
CA ILE A 483 18.16 11.88 -14.32
C ILE A 483 19.53 11.48 -13.81
N MET A 484 20.60 11.82 -14.53
CA MET A 484 21.98 11.56 -14.08
C MET A 484 22.31 12.29 -12.79
N ALA A 485 22.00 13.58 -12.70
CA ALA A 485 22.31 14.38 -11.51
C ALA A 485 21.51 13.94 -10.27
N LYS A 486 20.20 13.65 -10.44
CA LYS A 486 19.29 13.29 -9.35
C LYS A 486 19.26 11.79 -9.05
N GLY A 487 19.57 10.95 -10.03
CA GLY A 487 19.49 9.48 -9.95
C GLY A 487 20.75 8.79 -9.44
N THR A 488 21.94 9.43 -9.46
CA THR A 488 23.22 8.77 -9.12
C THR A 488 23.21 8.20 -7.69
N VAL A 489 22.82 8.99 -6.69
CA VAL A 489 22.78 8.51 -5.29
C VAL A 489 21.74 7.40 -5.11
N PRO A 490 20.46 7.53 -5.58
CA PRO A 490 19.51 6.44 -5.59
C PRO A 490 20.02 5.16 -6.27
N LEU A 491 20.73 5.28 -7.39
CA LEU A 491 21.30 4.14 -8.12
C LEU A 491 22.34 3.39 -7.29
N VAL A 492 23.26 4.12 -6.66
CA VAL A 492 24.27 3.53 -5.77
C VAL A 492 23.62 2.81 -4.59
N ASN A 493 22.58 3.41 -4.00
CA ASN A 493 21.82 2.80 -2.91
C ASN A 493 21.13 1.51 -3.37
N MET A 494 20.47 1.55 -4.53
CA MET A 494 19.83 0.36 -5.13
C MET A 494 20.85 -0.76 -5.34
N ILE A 495 21.99 -0.47 -5.95
CA ILE A 495 23.06 -1.47 -6.18
C ILE A 495 23.55 -2.04 -4.84
N GLY A 496 23.77 -1.18 -3.84
CA GLY A 496 24.17 -1.61 -2.50
C GLY A 496 23.16 -2.55 -1.84
N ASN A 497 21.86 -2.28 -2.00
CA ASN A 497 20.79 -3.14 -1.49
C ASN A 497 20.73 -4.47 -2.25
N LEU A 498 20.85 -4.46 -3.59
CA LEU A 498 20.88 -5.67 -4.41
C LEU A 498 22.05 -6.61 -4.09
N ILE A 499 23.17 -6.06 -3.63
CA ILE A 499 24.34 -6.85 -3.19
C ILE A 499 24.07 -7.48 -1.82
N LYS A 500 23.49 -6.73 -0.88
CA LYS A 500 23.16 -7.22 0.46
C LYS A 500 22.08 -8.31 0.46
N ASP A 501 21.17 -8.28 -0.49
CA ASP A 501 20.11 -9.29 -0.65
C ASP A 501 20.61 -10.63 -1.25
N ARG A 502 21.94 -10.81 -1.41
CA ARG A 502 22.53 -12.07 -1.88
C ARG A 502 22.81 -13.07 -0.76
N ASP A 503 22.88 -12.58 0.47
CA ASP A 503 23.11 -13.36 1.69
C ASP A 503 21.79 -13.64 2.41
#